data_f1132d877350a04d4d723b4a0286c480
#
_entry.id   f1132d877350a04d4d723b4a0286c480
#
_cell.length_a   1.000
_cell.length_b   1.000
_cell.length_c   1.000
_cell.angle_alpha   90.00
_cell.angle_beta   90.00
_cell.angle_gamma   90.00
#
_symmetry.space_group_name_H-M   'P 1'
#
loop_
_entity.id
_entity.type
_entity.pdbx_description
1 polymer ?
#
loop_
_entity_poly.entity_id
_entity_poly.type
_entity_poly.pdbx_seq_one_letter_code
_entity_poly.pdbx_strand_id
1 'polypeptide(L)'
;MGGRIRQATIGNIRELLQGERPVVVDFWANWCGPCHVMTPILRDMSEKFEDQIIFAKVDVQRSGDLAEQFGVTTIPTLILFRNGKEWDRLSGIRNRTQLSKIFGKLISA
;
A
#
# COMPACT_ATOMS: atom_id res chain seq x y z
N MET A 1 -15.58 10.54 8.14
CA MET A 1 -15.36 10.12 6.77
C MET A 1 -14.20 9.15 6.69
N GLY A 2 -14.34 8.06 5.95
CA GLY A 2 -13.26 7.08 5.83
C GLY A 2 -12.03 7.63 5.14
N GLY A 3 -10.89 7.00 5.35
CA GLY A 3 -9.67 7.28 4.61
C GLY A 3 -9.84 6.99 3.13
N ARG A 4 -8.88 7.44 2.32
CA ARG A 4 -8.95 7.31 0.89
C ARG A 4 -7.86 6.37 0.38
N ILE A 5 -8.27 5.24 -0.18
CA ILE A 5 -7.35 4.29 -0.82
C ILE A 5 -7.59 4.37 -2.33
N ARG A 6 -6.56 4.81 -3.06
CA ARG A 6 -6.63 5.03 -4.51
C ARG A 6 -6.32 3.76 -5.26
N GLN A 7 -6.91 3.61 -6.45
CA GLN A 7 -6.53 2.52 -7.35
C GLN A 7 -5.22 2.88 -8.04
N ALA A 8 -4.23 1.99 -7.97
CA ALA A 8 -2.97 2.16 -8.69
C ALA A 8 -2.90 1.20 -9.88
N THR A 9 -2.47 1.74 -11.00
CA THR A 9 -2.32 1.01 -12.27
C THR A 9 -1.00 1.44 -12.91
N ILE A 10 -0.61 0.74 -13.97
CA ILE A 10 0.57 1.14 -14.75
C ILE A 10 0.44 2.57 -15.28
N GLY A 11 -0.81 3.03 -15.50
CA GLY A 11 -1.08 4.36 -16.04
C GLY A 11 -0.92 5.50 -15.04
N ASN A 12 -1.02 5.22 -13.73
CA ASN A 12 -0.96 6.30 -12.73
C ASN A 12 0.09 6.10 -11.64
N ILE A 13 0.79 4.97 -11.63
CA ILE A 13 1.75 4.68 -10.55
C ILE A 13 2.87 5.71 -10.46
N ARG A 14 3.38 6.17 -11.60
CA ARG A 14 4.45 7.16 -11.62
C ARG A 14 4.00 8.46 -10.96
N GLU A 15 2.81 8.92 -11.29
CA GLU A 15 2.25 10.15 -10.72
C GLU A 15 2.02 10.00 -9.21
N LEU A 16 1.48 8.85 -8.78
CA LEU A 16 1.25 8.59 -7.36
C LEU A 16 2.55 8.65 -6.56
N LEU A 17 3.66 8.18 -7.12
CA LEU A 17 4.94 8.10 -6.41
C LEU A 17 5.75 9.40 -6.46
N GLN A 18 5.39 10.36 -7.29
CA GLN A 18 6.15 11.61 -7.47
C GLN A 18 6.02 12.63 -6.35
N GLY A 19 4.95 12.54 -5.56
CA GLY A 19 4.67 13.55 -4.54
C GLY A 19 5.64 13.48 -3.36
N GLU A 20 5.52 14.46 -2.48
CA GLU A 20 6.37 14.55 -1.28
C GLU A 20 5.93 13.57 -0.18
N ARG A 21 4.65 13.23 -0.14
CA ARG A 21 4.15 12.30 0.87
C ARG A 21 4.58 10.88 0.55
N PRO A 22 4.93 10.09 1.59
CA PRO A 22 5.14 8.66 1.40
C PRO A 22 3.90 7.99 0.83
N VAL A 23 4.09 6.86 0.16
CA VAL A 23 3.00 6.11 -0.46
C VAL A 23 3.07 4.66 0.02
N VAL A 24 1.94 4.12 0.42
CA VAL A 24 1.78 2.71 0.77
C VAL A 24 0.91 2.07 -0.30
N VAL A 25 1.44 1.04 -0.96
CA VAL A 25 0.73 0.33 -2.03
C VAL A 25 0.44 -1.10 -1.60
N ASP A 26 -0.84 -1.46 -1.57
CA ASP A 26 -1.34 -2.78 -1.22
C ASP A 26 -1.59 -3.61 -2.48
N PHE A 27 -0.83 -4.69 -2.63
CA PHE A 27 -1.04 -5.65 -3.73
C PHE A 27 -1.95 -6.76 -3.22
N TRP A 28 -3.10 -6.93 -3.88
CA TRP A 28 -4.17 -7.80 -3.41
C TRP A 28 -4.89 -8.48 -4.57
N ALA A 29 -5.71 -9.48 -4.24
CA ALA A 29 -6.62 -10.11 -5.19
C ALA A 29 -7.95 -10.45 -4.50
N ASN A 30 -9.02 -10.48 -5.27
CA ASN A 30 -10.35 -10.73 -4.74
C ASN A 30 -10.51 -12.11 -4.10
N TRP A 31 -9.79 -13.11 -4.61
CA TRP A 31 -9.83 -14.49 -4.11
C TRP A 31 -8.92 -14.75 -2.90
N CYS A 32 -8.18 -13.77 -2.47
CA CYS A 32 -7.17 -13.91 -1.41
C CYS A 32 -7.77 -13.65 -0.03
N GLY A 33 -7.93 -14.69 0.78
CA GLY A 33 -8.46 -14.57 2.14
C GLY A 33 -7.69 -13.61 3.03
N PRO A 34 -6.35 -13.75 3.15
CA PRO A 34 -5.55 -12.81 3.95
C PRO A 34 -5.65 -11.36 3.48
N CYS A 35 -5.84 -11.12 2.17
CA CYS A 35 -6.05 -9.78 1.66
C CYS A 35 -7.31 -9.15 2.22
N HIS A 36 -8.37 -9.95 2.38
CA HIS A 36 -9.63 -9.48 2.96
C HIS A 36 -9.51 -9.18 4.45
N VAL A 37 -8.63 -9.87 5.15
CA VAL A 37 -8.30 -9.56 6.56
C VAL A 37 -7.64 -8.18 6.64
N MET A 38 -6.77 -7.87 5.69
CA MET A 38 -6.06 -6.58 5.64
C MET A 38 -6.95 -5.40 5.28
N THR A 39 -8.04 -5.63 4.54
CA THR A 39 -8.89 -4.54 4.05
C THR A 39 -9.38 -3.59 5.14
N PRO A 40 -10.02 -4.05 6.23
CA PRO A 40 -10.47 -3.12 7.28
C PRO A 40 -9.30 -2.48 8.03
N ILE A 41 -8.19 -3.20 8.17
CA ILE A 41 -6.99 -2.69 8.84
C ILE A 41 -6.41 -1.51 8.04
N LEU A 42 -6.27 -1.68 6.73
CA LEU A 42 -5.75 -0.61 5.87
C LEU A 42 -6.71 0.56 5.76
N ARG A 43 -8.02 0.30 5.80
CA ARG A 43 -8.99 1.39 5.82
C ARG A 43 -8.78 2.26 7.05
N ASP A 44 -8.64 1.65 8.22
CA ASP A 44 -8.41 2.38 9.48
C ASP A 44 -7.09 3.13 9.43
N MET A 45 -6.05 2.52 8.89
CA MET A 45 -4.74 3.16 8.76
C MET A 45 -4.80 4.34 7.78
N SER A 46 -5.53 4.19 6.67
CA SER A 46 -5.68 5.28 5.71
C SER A 46 -6.40 6.48 6.30
N GLU A 47 -7.33 6.26 7.22
CA GLU A 47 -7.98 7.35 7.96
C GLU A 47 -7.01 8.01 8.94
N LYS A 48 -6.29 7.20 9.71
CA LYS A 48 -5.36 7.68 10.73
C LYS A 48 -4.23 8.52 10.14
N PHE A 49 -3.71 8.13 8.99
CA PHE A 49 -2.56 8.76 8.36
C PHE A 49 -2.92 9.56 7.10
N GLU A 50 -4.18 9.95 6.96
CA GLU A 50 -4.72 10.56 5.75
C GLU A 50 -3.91 11.75 5.23
N ASP A 51 -3.46 12.63 6.14
CA ASP A 51 -2.73 13.83 5.76
C ASP A 51 -1.24 13.61 5.54
N GLN A 52 -0.75 12.43 5.89
CA GLN A 52 0.69 12.15 5.93
C GLN A 52 1.15 11.10 4.93
N ILE A 53 0.26 10.19 4.55
CA ILE A 53 0.57 9.06 3.66
C ILE A 53 -0.51 8.94 2.61
N ILE A 54 -0.11 8.70 1.38
CA ILE A 54 -1.01 8.32 0.30
C ILE A 54 -1.14 6.81 0.31
N PHE A 55 -2.38 6.30 0.37
CA PHE A 55 -2.65 4.88 0.30
C PHE A 55 -3.21 4.52 -1.07
N ALA A 56 -2.67 3.45 -1.66
CA ALA A 56 -3.10 2.94 -2.94
C ALA A 56 -3.18 1.42 -2.91
N LYS A 57 -3.94 0.85 -3.82
CA LYS A 57 -4.07 -0.61 -3.95
C LYS A 57 -3.93 -1.02 -5.41
N VAL A 58 -3.34 -2.18 -5.62
CA VAL A 58 -3.15 -2.81 -6.92
C VAL A 58 -3.87 -4.15 -6.92
N ASP A 59 -4.87 -4.30 -7.78
CA ASP A 59 -5.50 -5.59 -8.04
C ASP A 59 -4.57 -6.37 -8.98
N VAL A 60 -3.92 -7.42 -8.46
CA VAL A 60 -2.92 -8.15 -9.24
C VAL A 60 -3.51 -8.94 -10.41
N GLN A 61 -4.82 -9.17 -10.41
CA GLN A 61 -5.48 -9.82 -11.56
C GLN A 61 -5.67 -8.83 -12.72
N ARG A 62 -6.02 -7.58 -12.39
CA ARG A 62 -6.22 -6.54 -13.40
C ARG A 62 -4.93 -5.85 -13.82
N SER A 63 -4.01 -5.72 -12.89
CA SER A 63 -2.74 -5.02 -13.07
C SER A 63 -1.56 -5.95 -12.78
N GLY A 64 -1.57 -7.12 -13.39
CA GLY A 64 -0.49 -8.10 -13.27
C GLY A 64 0.84 -7.57 -13.78
N ASP A 65 0.81 -6.67 -14.77
CA ASP A 65 1.98 -5.98 -15.29
C ASP A 65 2.68 -5.16 -14.19
N LEU A 66 1.89 -4.49 -13.36
CA LEU A 66 2.44 -3.68 -12.27
C LEU A 66 3.01 -4.56 -11.15
N ALA A 67 2.31 -5.65 -10.81
CA ALA A 67 2.82 -6.61 -9.83
C ALA A 67 4.15 -7.21 -10.28
N GLU A 68 4.25 -7.56 -11.55
CA GLU A 68 5.49 -8.08 -12.14
C GLU A 68 6.60 -7.05 -12.10
N GLN A 69 6.30 -5.80 -12.46
CA GLN A 69 7.27 -4.71 -12.46
C GLN A 69 7.91 -4.51 -11.08
N PHE A 70 7.12 -4.64 -10.02
CA PHE A 70 7.62 -4.48 -8.66
C PHE A 70 8.07 -5.81 -8.01
N GLY A 71 8.04 -6.89 -8.76
CA GLY A 71 8.50 -8.19 -8.27
C GLY A 71 7.65 -8.75 -7.14
N VAL A 72 6.35 -8.49 -7.16
CA VAL A 72 5.41 -9.01 -6.15
C VAL A 72 5.02 -10.42 -6.54
N THR A 73 5.40 -11.40 -5.72
CA THR A 73 5.15 -12.83 -5.97
C THR A 73 4.17 -13.44 -4.98
N THR A 74 3.93 -12.78 -3.86
CA THR A 74 2.97 -13.22 -2.83
C THR A 74 2.04 -12.09 -2.47
N ILE A 75 0.83 -12.40 -2.03
CA ILE A 75 -0.17 -11.42 -1.58
C ILE A 75 -0.78 -11.87 -0.26
N PRO A 76 -1.15 -10.93 0.62
CA PRO A 76 -0.98 -9.48 0.46
C PRO A 76 0.48 -9.06 0.61
N THR A 77 0.87 -8.04 -0.12
CA THR A 77 2.17 -7.39 0.03
C THR A 77 1.95 -5.89 0.05
N LEU A 78 2.50 -5.23 1.05
CA LEU A 78 2.55 -3.78 1.11
C LEU A 78 3.95 -3.33 0.70
N ILE A 79 4.04 -2.45 -0.29
CA ILE A 79 5.30 -1.77 -0.59
C ILE A 79 5.16 -0.34 -0.12
N LEU A 80 6.13 0.10 0.66
CA LEU A 80 6.18 1.44 1.21
C LEU A 80 7.21 2.24 0.43
N PHE A 81 6.79 3.41 -0.08
CA PHE A 81 7.65 4.27 -0.90
C PHE A 81 7.90 5.58 -0.20
N ARG A 82 9.12 6.08 -0.36
CA ARG A 82 9.50 7.41 0.11
C ARG A 82 10.36 8.07 -0.96
N ASN A 83 10.00 9.29 -1.33
CA ASN A 83 10.70 10.03 -2.39
C ASN A 83 10.77 9.25 -3.70
N GLY A 84 9.70 8.54 -4.03
CA GLY A 84 9.59 7.76 -5.26
C GLY A 84 10.34 6.43 -5.25
N LYS A 85 10.98 6.07 -4.14
CA LYS A 85 11.76 4.83 -4.04
C LYS A 85 11.18 3.89 -3.00
N GLU A 86 11.34 2.61 -3.23
CA GLU A 86 10.93 1.60 -2.25
C GLU A 86 11.73 1.78 -0.97
N TRP A 87 11.03 2.02 0.13
CA TRP A 87 11.62 2.19 1.45
C TRP A 87 11.62 0.87 2.23
N ASP A 88 10.50 0.12 2.14
CA ASP A 88 10.37 -1.20 2.75
C ASP A 88 9.22 -1.96 2.09
N ARG A 89 9.17 -3.26 2.38
CA ARG A 89 8.18 -4.16 1.80
C ARG A 89 7.75 -5.17 2.86
N LEU A 90 6.44 -5.34 3.02
CA LEU A 90 5.86 -6.21 4.05
C LEU A 90 5.00 -7.27 3.36
N SER A 91 5.34 -8.53 3.54
CA SER A 91 4.52 -9.65 3.02
C SER A 91 3.68 -10.25 4.14
N GLY A 92 2.43 -10.55 3.83
CA GLY A 92 1.50 -11.15 4.79
C GLY A 92 0.79 -10.13 5.65
N ILE A 93 0.02 -10.64 6.62
CA ILE A 93 -0.83 -9.83 7.47
C ILE A 93 -0.01 -9.10 8.53
N ARG A 94 -0.36 -7.84 8.76
CA ARG A 94 0.12 -7.03 9.90
C ARG A 94 -1.08 -6.44 10.61
N ASN A 95 -1.04 -6.40 11.94
CA ASN A 95 -2.11 -5.78 12.72
C ASN A 95 -1.96 -4.25 12.79
N ARG A 96 -2.97 -3.58 13.33
CA ARG A 96 -2.99 -2.11 13.40
C ARG A 96 -1.82 -1.55 14.20
N THR A 97 -1.47 -2.18 15.30
CA THR A 97 -0.35 -1.73 16.15
C THR A 97 0.97 -1.79 15.39
N GLN A 98 1.22 -2.90 14.70
CA GLN A 98 2.42 -3.08 13.89
C GLN A 98 2.50 -2.04 12.77
N LEU A 99 1.40 -1.85 12.04
CA LEU A 99 1.37 -0.89 10.94
C LEU A 99 1.52 0.55 11.41
N SER A 100 0.88 0.91 12.53
CA SER A 100 1.03 2.27 13.10
C SER A 100 2.49 2.58 13.38
N LYS A 101 3.21 1.63 13.94
CA LYS A 101 4.64 1.78 14.25
C LYS A 101 5.48 1.91 12.98
N ILE A 102 5.22 1.05 12.00
CA ILE A 102 5.95 1.05 10.73
C ILE A 102 5.69 2.35 9.96
N PHE A 103 4.43 2.77 9.89
CA PHE A 103 4.06 3.99 9.17
C PHE A 103 4.60 5.25 9.86
N GLY A 104 4.67 5.23 11.20
CA GLY A 104 5.32 6.30 11.94
C GLY A 104 6.79 6.45 11.56
N LYS A 105 7.50 5.35 11.40
CA LYS A 105 8.90 5.35 10.94
C LYS A 105 9.01 5.83 9.50
N LEU A 106 8.10 5.43 8.64
CA LEU A 106 8.07 5.86 7.24
C LEU A 106 7.95 7.38 7.14
N ILE A 107 7.06 7.97 7.92
CA ILE A 107 6.85 9.41 7.95
C ILE A 107 8.11 10.15 8.43
N SER A 108 8.80 9.58 9.40
CA SER A 108 10.00 10.20 10.01
C SER A 108 11.29 9.96 9.24
N ALA A 109 11.24 9.11 8.26
CA ALA A 109 12.44 8.72 7.51
C ALA A 109 13.04 9.88 6.69
#